data_9a64b69fa63df73e8a90e14d0c9cd003
#
_entry.id   9a64b69fa63df73e8a90e14d0c9cd003
#
_cell.length_a   1.000
_cell.length_b   1.000
_cell.length_c   1.000
_cell.angle_alpha   90.00
_cell.angle_beta   90.00
_cell.angle_gamma   90.00
#
_symmetry.space_group_name_H-M   'P 1'
#
loop_
_entity.id
_entity.type
_entity.pdbx_description
1 polymer ?
#
loop_
_entity_poly.entity_id
_entity_poly.type
_entity_poly.pdbx_seq_one_letter_code
_entity_poly.pdbx_strand_id
1 'polypeptide(L)'
;MNHKKKFNHLSRTSAHRKAMLSNMAASLILNKRISTTVPKAKALKIYVEPLITKSKNDNTNSRRVVFSYLGQKEAVTELFSEVAPKIVNRPGGYTRILRTGNRIGDNAETCIIELVDFNATYTEVKQEVKKTTTRRRRSSGAKKAEA
;
A
#
# COMPACT_ATOMS: atom_id res chain seq x y z
N MET A 1 20.95 26.20 -4.32
CA MET A 1 19.64 26.80 -4.62
C MET A 1 18.54 25.76 -4.54
N ASN A 2 17.44 26.07 -3.89
CA ASN A 2 16.26 25.18 -3.83
C ASN A 2 15.35 25.49 -5.02
N HIS A 3 15.32 24.59 -6.02
CA HIS A 3 14.50 24.73 -7.23
C HIS A 3 13.04 24.25 -7.04
N LYS A 4 12.52 24.16 -5.80
CA LYS A 4 11.16 23.70 -5.47
C LYS A 4 10.79 22.36 -6.12
N LYS A 5 11.74 21.41 -6.26
CA LYS A 5 11.48 20.08 -6.81
C LYS A 5 10.54 19.31 -5.90
N LYS A 6 9.31 19.10 -6.35
CA LYS A 6 8.27 18.36 -5.61
C LYS A 6 8.30 16.85 -5.85
N PHE A 7 9.05 16.36 -6.83
CA PHE A 7 9.11 14.94 -7.21
C PHE A 7 10.52 14.51 -7.61
N ASN A 8 10.80 13.21 -7.44
CA ASN A 8 12.09 12.63 -7.81
C ASN A 8 12.10 12.30 -9.31
N HIS A 9 13.10 12.79 -10.03
CA HIS A 9 13.26 12.52 -11.46
C HIS A 9 13.75 11.10 -11.75
N LEU A 10 14.38 10.41 -10.78
CA LEU A 10 14.92 9.06 -10.93
C LEU A 10 15.88 8.92 -12.13
N SER A 11 16.59 9.99 -12.46
CA SER A 11 17.51 10.08 -13.64
C SER A 11 16.84 9.65 -14.96
N ARG A 12 15.56 9.98 -15.16
CA ARG A 12 14.75 9.58 -16.33
C ARG A 12 14.01 10.75 -16.95
N THR A 13 13.81 10.67 -18.27
CA THR A 13 12.89 11.58 -18.98
C THR A 13 11.45 11.43 -18.46
N SER A 14 10.62 12.42 -18.69
CA SER A 14 9.22 12.43 -18.20
C SER A 14 8.44 11.22 -18.69
N ALA A 15 8.50 10.91 -19.99
CA ALA A 15 7.81 9.77 -20.60
C ALA A 15 8.26 8.43 -20.00
N HIS A 16 9.58 8.20 -19.92
CA HIS A 16 10.15 6.99 -19.35
C HIS A 16 9.78 6.82 -17.86
N ARG A 17 9.80 7.89 -17.07
CA ARG A 17 9.41 7.85 -15.66
C ARG A 17 7.93 7.51 -15.51
N LYS A 18 7.04 8.11 -16.32
CA LYS A 18 5.60 7.80 -16.32
C LYS A 18 5.36 6.33 -16.65
N ALA A 19 5.96 5.82 -17.71
CA ALA A 19 5.83 4.41 -18.11
C ALA A 19 6.35 3.45 -17.03
N MET A 20 7.50 3.75 -16.43
CA MET A 20 8.07 2.94 -15.34
C MET A 20 7.12 2.90 -14.12
N LEU A 21 6.60 4.04 -13.69
CA LEU A 21 5.70 4.09 -12.53
C LEU A 21 4.37 3.39 -12.82
N SER A 22 3.83 3.51 -14.04
CA SER A 22 2.63 2.78 -14.49
C SER A 22 2.84 1.26 -14.40
N ASN A 23 3.92 0.74 -14.98
CA ASN A 23 4.24 -0.68 -14.94
C ASN A 23 4.48 -1.18 -13.51
N MET A 24 5.21 -0.42 -12.69
CA MET A 24 5.42 -0.78 -11.29
C MET A 24 4.12 -0.77 -10.48
N ALA A 25 3.21 0.18 -10.74
CA ALA A 25 1.91 0.23 -10.08
C ALA A 25 1.04 -0.96 -10.45
N ALA A 26 0.99 -1.33 -11.73
CA ALA A 26 0.29 -2.53 -12.19
C ALA A 26 0.86 -3.80 -11.54
N SER A 27 2.19 -3.95 -11.52
CA SER A 27 2.85 -5.08 -10.84
C SER A 27 2.56 -5.13 -9.34
N LEU A 28 2.51 -3.98 -8.65
CA LEU A 28 2.17 -3.92 -7.23
C LEU A 28 0.72 -4.36 -6.97
N ILE A 29 -0.22 -3.96 -7.82
CA ILE A 29 -1.63 -4.32 -7.69
C ILE A 29 -1.82 -5.82 -7.91
N LEU A 30 -1.19 -6.39 -8.95
CA LEU A 30 -1.30 -7.81 -9.26
C LEU A 30 -0.63 -8.70 -8.21
N ASN A 31 0.62 -8.39 -7.85
CA ASN A 31 1.41 -9.23 -6.94
C ASN A 31 1.26 -8.85 -5.46
N LYS A 32 0.54 -7.74 -5.12
CA LYS A 32 0.34 -7.22 -3.77
C LYS A 32 1.62 -6.73 -3.07
N ARG A 33 2.79 -7.19 -3.51
CA ARG A 33 4.12 -6.78 -3.01
C ARG A 33 5.18 -6.91 -4.11
N ILE A 34 6.12 -5.95 -4.17
CA ILE A 34 7.24 -5.97 -5.11
C ILE A 34 8.53 -5.51 -4.42
N SER A 35 9.67 -6.04 -4.88
CA SER A 35 11.00 -5.59 -4.44
C SER A 35 11.55 -4.53 -5.41
N THR A 36 12.11 -3.44 -4.85
CA THR A 36 12.66 -2.33 -5.65
C THR A 36 13.63 -1.50 -4.82
N THR A 37 14.14 -0.38 -5.37
CA THR A 37 14.95 0.57 -4.61
C THR A 37 14.11 1.60 -3.88
N VAL A 38 14.59 2.07 -2.73
CA VAL A 38 13.86 3.03 -1.86
C VAL A 38 13.41 4.31 -2.61
N PRO A 39 14.22 4.96 -3.48
CA PRO A 39 13.76 6.12 -4.24
C PRO A 39 12.59 5.81 -5.18
N LYS A 40 12.61 4.64 -5.84
CA LYS A 40 11.52 4.21 -6.72
C LYS A 40 10.25 3.92 -5.92
N ALA A 41 10.37 3.22 -4.78
CA ALA A 41 9.24 2.92 -3.91
C ALA A 41 8.56 4.20 -3.38
N LYS A 42 9.34 5.20 -2.96
CA LYS A 42 8.81 6.50 -2.53
C LYS A 42 8.04 7.21 -3.65
N ALA A 43 8.56 7.20 -4.87
CA ALA A 43 7.88 7.80 -6.02
C ALA A 43 6.62 7.00 -6.40
N LEU A 44 6.69 5.67 -6.35
CA LEU A 44 5.55 4.78 -6.60
C LEU A 44 4.43 4.98 -5.60
N LYS A 45 4.74 5.15 -4.31
CA LYS A 45 3.76 5.43 -3.27
C LYS A 45 2.89 6.65 -3.62
N ILE A 46 3.52 7.76 -4.00
CA ILE A 46 2.82 9.00 -4.39
C ILE A 46 1.95 8.77 -5.64
N TYR A 47 2.39 7.89 -6.55
CA TYR A 47 1.67 7.60 -7.79
C TYR A 47 0.47 6.68 -7.57
N VAL A 48 0.61 5.63 -6.74
CA VAL A 48 -0.39 4.56 -6.60
C VAL A 48 -1.48 4.88 -5.58
N GLU A 49 -1.18 5.58 -4.47
CA GLU A 49 -2.16 5.84 -3.42
C GLU A 49 -3.40 6.63 -3.89
N PRO A 50 -3.29 7.66 -4.75
CA PRO A 50 -4.47 8.32 -5.32
C PRO A 50 -5.33 7.40 -6.18
N LEU A 51 -4.72 6.45 -6.92
CA LEU A 51 -5.45 5.48 -7.74
C LEU A 51 -6.24 4.50 -6.86
N ILE A 52 -5.61 4.05 -5.77
CA ILE A 52 -6.26 3.20 -4.76
C ILE A 52 -7.42 3.96 -4.07
N THR A 53 -7.24 5.22 -3.71
CA THR A 53 -8.34 6.02 -3.16
C THR A 53 -9.50 6.14 -4.16
N LYS A 54 -9.19 6.34 -5.45
CA LYS A 54 -10.21 6.45 -6.49
C LYS A 54 -10.97 5.16 -6.73
N SER A 55 -10.36 4.00 -6.49
CA SER A 55 -11.02 2.69 -6.65
C SER A 55 -12.10 2.40 -5.61
N LYS A 56 -12.16 3.14 -4.49
CA LYS A 56 -13.23 2.99 -3.49
C LYS A 56 -14.63 3.32 -4.05
N ASN A 57 -14.69 4.22 -5.02
CA ASN A 57 -15.93 4.58 -5.72
C ASN A 57 -15.94 3.86 -7.07
N ASP A 58 -16.55 2.68 -7.12
CA ASP A 58 -16.64 1.89 -8.36
C ASP A 58 -17.70 2.46 -9.30
N ASN A 59 -17.27 3.34 -10.18
CA ASN A 59 -18.07 3.84 -11.30
C ASN A 59 -17.27 3.81 -12.59
N THR A 60 -17.96 3.85 -13.73
CA THR A 60 -17.34 3.80 -15.07
C THR A 60 -16.27 4.87 -15.25
N ASN A 61 -16.49 6.08 -14.72
CA ASN A 61 -15.53 7.16 -14.81
C ASN A 61 -14.26 6.87 -14.00
N SER A 62 -14.40 6.36 -12.75
CA SER A 62 -13.25 5.96 -11.94
C SER A 62 -12.42 4.88 -12.64
N ARG A 63 -13.05 3.85 -13.20
CA ARG A 63 -12.36 2.81 -13.96
C ARG A 63 -11.62 3.36 -15.18
N ARG A 64 -12.23 4.27 -15.95
CA ARG A 64 -11.58 4.92 -17.11
C ARG A 64 -10.37 5.75 -16.69
N VAL A 65 -10.50 6.54 -15.62
CA VAL A 65 -9.38 7.34 -15.10
C VAL A 65 -8.25 6.45 -14.61
N VAL A 66 -8.53 5.42 -13.82
CA VAL A 66 -7.50 4.48 -13.33
C VAL A 66 -6.82 3.77 -14.50
N PHE A 67 -7.59 3.35 -15.51
CA PHE A 67 -7.04 2.72 -16.72
C PHE A 67 -6.10 3.66 -17.49
N SER A 68 -6.40 4.96 -17.58
CA SER A 68 -5.52 5.93 -18.25
C SER A 68 -4.15 6.09 -17.58
N TYR A 69 -4.05 5.76 -16.28
CA TYR A 69 -2.79 5.76 -15.53
C TYR A 69 -2.07 4.41 -15.58
N LEU A 70 -2.79 3.29 -15.45
CA LEU A 70 -2.20 1.95 -15.38
C LEU A 70 -1.92 1.35 -16.76
N GLY A 71 -2.80 1.58 -17.74
CA GLY A 71 -2.68 1.06 -19.10
C GLY A 71 -2.90 -0.46 -19.25
N GLN A 72 -3.18 -1.19 -18.15
CA GLN A 72 -3.36 -2.65 -18.11
C GLN A 72 -4.76 -3.01 -17.58
N LYS A 73 -5.53 -3.77 -18.36
CA LYS A 73 -6.89 -4.18 -17.99
C LYS A 73 -6.93 -5.07 -16.75
N GLU A 74 -6.03 -6.04 -16.69
CA GLU A 74 -5.92 -7.00 -15.57
C GLU A 74 -5.69 -6.29 -14.23
N ALA A 75 -4.74 -5.34 -14.19
CA ALA A 75 -4.46 -4.56 -12.99
C ALA A 75 -5.66 -3.70 -12.55
N VAL A 76 -6.43 -3.17 -13.50
CA VAL A 76 -7.66 -2.42 -13.18
C VAL A 76 -8.73 -3.36 -12.62
N THR A 77 -8.97 -4.50 -13.26
CA THR A 77 -9.93 -5.48 -12.77
C THR A 77 -9.57 -5.91 -11.34
N GLU A 78 -8.32 -6.30 -11.10
CA GLU A 78 -7.81 -6.71 -9.79
C GLU A 78 -7.94 -5.60 -8.73
N LEU A 79 -7.67 -4.36 -9.10
CA LEU A 79 -7.80 -3.22 -8.20
C LEU A 79 -9.24 -3.02 -7.71
N PHE A 80 -10.23 -3.13 -8.58
CA PHE A 80 -11.64 -2.92 -8.22
C PHE A 80 -12.30 -4.17 -7.61
N SER A 81 -11.89 -5.40 -8.02
CA SER A 81 -12.49 -6.64 -7.53
C SER A 81 -11.91 -7.10 -6.18
N GLU A 82 -10.59 -7.03 -6.01
CA GLU A 82 -9.94 -7.56 -4.80
C GLU A 82 -9.40 -6.49 -3.85
N VAL A 83 -8.74 -5.46 -4.41
CA VAL A 83 -8.07 -4.47 -3.55
C VAL A 83 -9.08 -3.51 -2.94
N ALA A 84 -10.00 -2.96 -3.73
CA ALA A 84 -10.96 -1.97 -3.26
C ALA A 84 -11.81 -2.45 -2.07
N PRO A 85 -12.39 -3.67 -2.05
CA PRO A 85 -13.17 -4.13 -0.91
C PRO A 85 -12.39 -4.21 0.40
N LYS A 86 -11.11 -4.61 0.35
CA LYS A 86 -10.26 -4.74 1.55
C LYS A 86 -9.86 -3.40 2.17
N ILE A 87 -9.77 -2.34 1.35
CA ILE A 87 -9.30 -1.02 1.79
C ILE A 87 -10.40 -0.01 2.11
N VAL A 88 -11.68 -0.37 1.95
CA VAL A 88 -12.83 0.54 2.15
C VAL A 88 -12.73 1.31 3.46
N ASN A 89 -12.43 0.62 4.56
CA ASN A 89 -12.39 1.17 5.91
C ASN A 89 -11.07 1.91 6.24
N ARG A 90 -10.08 1.94 5.34
CA ARG A 90 -8.80 2.60 5.59
C ARG A 90 -8.81 4.02 5.00
N PRO A 91 -8.61 5.08 5.79
CA PRO A 91 -8.69 6.47 5.29
C PRO A 91 -7.51 6.86 4.38
N GLY A 92 -6.40 6.09 4.38
CA GLY A 92 -5.20 6.33 3.58
C GLY A 92 -4.03 5.48 4.03
N GLY A 93 -2.84 5.66 3.41
CA GLY A 93 -1.65 4.88 3.75
C GLY A 93 -1.79 3.40 3.40
N TYR A 94 -2.26 3.12 2.20
CA TYR A 94 -2.50 1.76 1.71
C TYR A 94 -1.23 0.97 1.47
N THR A 95 -0.10 1.66 1.32
CA THR A 95 1.19 1.04 1.00
C THR A 95 2.19 1.20 2.14
N ARG A 96 3.03 0.18 2.33
CA ARG A 96 4.14 0.16 3.28
C ARG A 96 5.44 -0.11 2.54
N ILE A 97 6.53 0.54 2.97
CA ILE A 97 7.88 0.33 2.46
C ILE A 97 8.71 -0.29 3.58
N LEU A 98 9.24 -1.50 3.35
CA LEU A 98 10.12 -2.22 4.27
C LEU A 98 11.52 -2.24 3.66
N ARG A 99 12.52 -1.66 4.35
CA ARG A 99 13.91 -1.68 3.89
C ARG A 99 14.49 -3.07 4.09
N THR A 100 15.21 -3.58 3.06
CA THR A 100 15.79 -4.93 3.06
C THR A 100 17.32 -4.92 3.09
N GLY A 101 17.93 -3.74 3.06
CA GLY A 101 19.39 -3.57 3.04
C GLY A 101 19.88 -2.97 1.73
N ASN A 102 21.16 -3.15 1.45
CA ASN A 102 21.82 -2.58 0.27
C ASN A 102 22.13 -3.68 -0.74
N ARG A 103 22.02 -3.35 -2.02
CA ARG A 103 22.33 -4.27 -3.12
C ARG A 103 23.86 -4.38 -3.29
N ILE A 104 24.37 -5.62 -3.37
CA ILE A 104 25.78 -5.89 -3.64
C ILE A 104 26.12 -5.38 -5.06
N GLY A 105 27.19 -4.61 -5.18
CA GLY A 105 27.67 -4.07 -6.43
C GLY A 105 27.55 -2.55 -6.56
N ASP A 106 26.38 -1.96 -6.34
CA ASP A 106 26.15 -0.50 -6.42
C ASP A 106 25.73 0.14 -5.10
N ASN A 107 25.68 -0.64 -4.01
CA ASN A 107 25.28 -0.19 -2.68
C ASN A 107 23.93 0.56 -2.64
N ALA A 108 23.06 0.33 -3.63
CA ALA A 108 21.74 0.96 -3.67
C ALA A 108 20.82 0.41 -2.57
N GLU A 109 20.18 1.30 -1.80
CA GLU A 109 19.18 0.90 -0.79
C GLU A 109 18.00 0.21 -1.46
N THR A 110 17.74 -1.04 -1.07
CA THR A 110 16.63 -1.86 -1.53
C THR A 110 15.50 -1.92 -0.52
N CYS A 111 14.30 -2.15 -1.01
CA CYS A 111 13.12 -2.27 -0.17
C CYS A 111 12.05 -3.14 -0.85
N ILE A 112 11.14 -3.62 -0.04
CA ILE A 112 9.86 -4.20 -0.48
C ILE A 112 8.78 -3.14 -0.26
N ILE A 113 7.99 -2.86 -1.29
CA ILE A 113 6.73 -2.11 -1.14
C ILE A 113 5.58 -3.10 -1.22
N GLU A 114 4.63 -3.00 -0.31
CA GLU A 114 3.48 -3.91 -0.19
C GLU A 114 2.19 -3.17 0.09
N LEU A 115 1.05 -3.79 -0.23
CA LEU A 115 -0.27 -3.38 0.19
C LEU A 115 -0.51 -3.89 1.62
N VAL A 116 -0.75 -2.98 2.56
CA VAL A 116 -0.80 -3.28 4.01
C VAL A 116 -1.87 -4.32 4.35
N ASP A 117 -3.04 -4.25 3.70
CA ASP A 117 -4.18 -5.11 4.00
C ASP A 117 -4.08 -6.52 3.40
N PHE A 118 -3.01 -6.79 2.63
CA PHE A 118 -2.71 -8.10 2.04
C PHE A 118 -1.59 -8.85 2.76
N ASN A 119 -1.05 -8.30 3.84
CA ASN A 119 -0.05 -8.97 4.65
C ASN A 119 -0.74 -9.80 5.76
N ALA A 120 -0.81 -11.12 5.56
CA ALA A 120 -1.46 -12.08 6.48
C ALA A 120 -0.87 -12.01 7.89
N THR A 121 0.44 -11.98 8.03
CA THR A 121 1.14 -11.94 9.32
C THR A 121 0.73 -10.72 10.17
N TYR A 122 0.50 -9.56 9.52
CA TYR A 122 0.10 -8.35 10.24
C TYR A 122 -1.38 -8.34 10.64
N THR A 123 -2.25 -8.95 9.84
CA THR A 123 -3.67 -9.07 10.15
C THR A 123 -3.95 -10.05 11.28
N GLU A 124 -3.22 -11.16 11.36
CA GLU A 124 -3.34 -12.16 12.44
C GLU A 124 -2.95 -11.58 13.80
N VAL A 125 -1.81 -10.91 13.90
CA VAL A 125 -1.35 -10.26 15.15
C VAL A 125 -2.37 -9.25 15.67
N LYS A 126 -3.05 -8.51 14.78
CA LYS A 126 -4.07 -7.51 15.16
C LYS A 126 -5.33 -8.15 15.72
N GLN A 127 -5.68 -9.37 15.31
CA GLN A 127 -6.83 -10.13 15.83
C GLN A 127 -6.54 -10.73 17.21
N GLU A 128 -5.35 -11.23 17.46
CA GLU A 128 -4.96 -11.80 18.75
C GLU A 128 -4.92 -10.73 19.87
N VAL A 129 -4.39 -9.56 19.61
CA VAL A 129 -4.37 -8.45 20.59
C VAL A 129 -5.79 -7.99 20.97
N LYS A 130 -6.77 -8.04 20.06
CA LYS A 130 -8.17 -7.73 20.40
C LYS A 130 -8.84 -8.78 21.28
N LYS A 131 -8.46 -10.06 21.18
CA LYS A 131 -9.04 -11.15 21.99
C LYS A 131 -8.57 -11.14 23.44
N THR A 132 -7.32 -10.74 23.71
CA THR A 132 -6.76 -10.71 25.07
C THR A 132 -7.29 -9.58 25.95
N THR A 133 -7.65 -8.43 25.39
CA THR A 133 -8.17 -7.29 26.17
C THR A 133 -9.59 -7.49 26.72
N THR A 134 -10.42 -8.31 26.07
CA THR A 134 -11.81 -8.53 26.50
C THR A 134 -11.93 -9.49 27.69
N ARG A 135 -10.94 -10.36 27.90
CA ARG A 135 -10.98 -11.39 28.97
C ARG A 135 -10.56 -10.87 30.36
N ARG A 136 -9.81 -9.77 30.41
CA ARG A 136 -9.27 -9.20 31.68
C ARG A 136 -10.28 -8.31 32.43
N ARG A 137 -11.38 -7.90 31.83
CA ARG A 137 -12.37 -6.98 32.44
C ARG A 137 -13.52 -7.69 33.20
N ARG A 138 -13.63 -9.02 33.12
CA ARG A 138 -14.73 -9.79 33.74
C ARG A 138 -14.39 -10.45 35.07
N SER A 139 -13.16 -10.40 35.59
CA SER A 139 -12.76 -11.08 36.82
C SER A 139 -12.61 -10.20 38.08
N SER A 140 -12.87 -8.88 37.99
CA SER A 140 -12.72 -7.97 39.13
C SER A 140 -14.04 -7.47 39.77
N GLY A 141 -15.17 -8.11 39.42
CA GLY A 141 -16.49 -7.65 39.85
C GLY A 141 -17.28 -8.58 40.79
N ALA A 142 -16.63 -9.56 41.44
CA ALA A 142 -17.37 -10.45 42.36
C ALA A 142 -16.57 -10.69 43.65
N LYS A 143 -16.60 -9.71 44.59
CA LYS A 143 -16.40 -9.93 46.02
C LYS A 143 -16.69 -8.63 46.77
N LYS A 144 -17.93 -8.42 47.17
CA LYS A 144 -18.33 -7.69 48.39
C LYS A 144 -19.85 -7.76 48.57
N ALA A 145 -20.28 -8.81 49.24
CA ALA A 145 -21.48 -8.85 50.04
C ALA A 145 -21.36 -10.09 50.92
N GLU A 146 -21.07 -9.89 52.19
CA GLU A 146 -21.50 -10.62 53.38
C GLU A 146 -20.47 -10.42 54.50
N ALA A 147 -20.79 -9.55 55.40
CA ALA A 147 -20.75 -9.64 56.87
C ALA A 147 -21.19 -8.30 57.46
#